data_c8b3001fa5d7c59f3e62ed100ca3917a
#
_entry.id   c8b3001fa5d7c59f3e62ed100ca3917a
#
_cell.length_a   1.000
_cell.length_b   1.000
_cell.length_c   1.000
_cell.angle_alpha   90.00
_cell.angle_beta   90.00
_cell.angle_gamma   90.00
#
_symmetry.space_group_name_H-M   'P 1'
#
loop_
_entity.id
_entity.type
_entity.pdbx_description
1 polymer ?
#
loop_
_entity_poly.entity_id
_entity_poly.type
_entity_poly.pdbx_seq_one_letter_code
_entity_poly.pdbx_strand_id
1 'polypeptide(L)'
;MSHVTGIHFLQVPGPTNVPERVLRAMDRAVIDHRGPTFTRLALETIEELKPVFGTRGTIVIYAASGTGGWEAALVNTLSPGDRVLMAETGQFATLWSKLATRIGLEVELIPGDWRHSVDPDVIGQRLSNDRAHAIKAVCVVHNETSTGITNRVADVRAAIDRANHPALFMVDAVSSLASLDFRQDEWKIDVTVGGSQKGLMLPPGLAFNAISDKALAASKTSRLPKAYWAWDDIIAANADGFFPYTPATNMLYGLREAVRMLKEEGLPNVFARHARHGEATRRAARGWGLENVALDPREYSNTVTALFVPEGVDPDALRATILERFNMSLGVGLGKVKGRAFRIGHLGSFNDLMLAGTLAGVQMGLDIAGIPHGDGVSPALAYLANPARELAAV
;
A
#
# COMPACT_ATOMS: atom_id res chain seq x y z
N MET A 1 -18.30 19.82 21.65
CA MET A 1 -17.10 18.92 21.61
C MET A 1 -16.15 19.39 22.68
N SER A 2 -15.77 18.54 23.63
CA SER A 2 -14.73 18.86 24.61
C SER A 2 -13.41 19.05 23.87
N HIS A 3 -12.66 20.08 24.19
CA HIS A 3 -11.33 20.32 23.64
C HIS A 3 -10.39 19.19 24.10
N VAL A 4 -9.89 18.40 23.15
CA VAL A 4 -8.90 17.36 23.43
C VAL A 4 -7.51 17.97 23.26
N THR A 5 -6.70 17.92 24.32
CA THR A 5 -5.33 18.43 24.33
C THR A 5 -4.35 17.42 23.69
N GLY A 6 -3.21 17.90 23.21
CA GLY A 6 -2.17 17.08 22.60
C GLY A 6 -2.38 16.88 21.10
N ILE A 7 -1.56 16.00 20.52
CA ILE A 7 -1.62 15.66 19.10
C ILE A 7 -2.64 14.54 18.83
N HIS A 8 -3.21 14.53 17.65
CA HIS A 8 -4.04 13.42 17.19
C HIS A 8 -3.17 12.19 16.83
N PHE A 9 -3.51 11.04 17.40
CA PHE A 9 -2.87 9.77 17.03
C PHE A 9 -3.58 9.17 15.81
N LEU A 10 -3.02 9.39 14.63
CA LEU A 10 -3.55 8.85 13.38
C LEU A 10 -2.98 7.44 13.13
N GLN A 11 -3.64 6.42 13.66
CA GLN A 11 -3.21 5.01 13.59
C GLN A 11 -4.08 4.17 12.67
N VAL A 12 -4.65 4.80 11.66
CA VAL A 12 -5.28 4.11 10.54
C VAL A 12 -4.19 3.59 9.59
N PRO A 13 -4.43 2.51 8.83
CA PRO A 13 -3.46 2.02 7.85
C PRO A 13 -3.45 2.87 6.56
N GLY A 14 -3.29 4.17 6.74
CA GLY A 14 -3.30 5.23 5.73
C GLY A 14 -4.67 5.92 5.56
N PRO A 15 -4.66 7.26 5.39
CA PRO A 15 -3.46 8.09 5.30
C PRO A 15 -2.62 8.05 6.58
N THR A 16 -1.30 8.21 6.43
CA THR A 16 -0.35 8.18 7.55
C THR A 16 -0.10 9.58 8.13
N ASN A 17 0.50 9.65 9.31
CA ASN A 17 1.06 10.89 9.81
C ASN A 17 2.07 11.46 8.80
N VAL A 18 1.96 12.75 8.53
CA VAL A 18 2.92 13.46 7.66
C VAL A 18 4.01 14.07 8.53
N PRO A 19 5.29 13.74 8.30
CA PRO A 19 6.39 14.31 9.08
C PRO A 19 6.45 15.83 8.94
N GLU A 20 6.89 16.53 10.00
CA GLU A 20 7.03 17.99 9.98
C GLU A 20 7.96 18.47 8.85
N ARG A 21 9.05 17.75 8.57
CA ARG A 21 9.95 18.06 7.45
C ARG A 21 9.22 18.07 6.10
N VAL A 22 8.34 17.11 5.88
CA VAL A 22 7.52 17.02 4.65
C VAL A 22 6.52 18.18 4.61
N LEU A 23 5.82 18.46 5.72
CA LEU A 23 4.89 19.60 5.81
C LEU A 23 5.61 20.91 5.50
N ARG A 24 6.76 21.17 6.11
CA ARG A 24 7.58 22.37 5.84
C ARG A 24 8.06 22.44 4.39
N ALA A 25 8.39 21.30 3.78
CA ALA A 25 8.77 21.27 2.37
C ALA A 25 7.63 21.68 1.44
N MET A 26 6.38 21.39 1.84
CA MET A 26 5.16 21.73 1.10
C MET A 26 4.67 23.17 1.38
N ASP A 27 5.00 23.74 2.55
CA ASP A 27 4.60 25.08 2.99
C ASP A 27 5.46 26.15 2.32
N ARG A 28 5.14 26.43 1.05
CA ARG A 28 5.81 27.44 0.23
C ARG A 28 4.90 28.03 -0.82
N ALA A 29 5.29 29.18 -1.33
CA ALA A 29 4.62 29.81 -2.48
C ALA A 29 4.61 28.87 -3.69
N VAL A 30 3.51 28.87 -4.42
CA VAL A 30 3.39 28.15 -5.69
C VAL A 30 4.36 28.77 -6.70
N ILE A 31 5.00 27.93 -7.47
CA ILE A 31 5.96 28.32 -8.52
C ILE A 31 5.35 28.12 -9.92
N ASP A 32 5.93 28.78 -10.89
CA ASP A 32 5.62 28.50 -12.30
C ASP A 32 6.03 27.05 -12.65
N HIS A 33 5.03 26.22 -12.97
CA HIS A 33 5.22 24.82 -13.34
C HIS A 33 5.78 24.61 -14.76
N ARG A 34 6.08 25.70 -15.48
CA ARG A 34 6.80 25.70 -16.76
C ARG A 34 8.16 26.40 -16.68
N GLY A 35 8.53 26.84 -15.50
CA GLY A 35 9.80 27.51 -15.26
C GLY A 35 10.95 26.54 -14.89
N PRO A 36 12.21 26.99 -14.97
CA PRO A 36 13.40 26.14 -14.77
C PRO A 36 13.50 25.53 -13.35
N THR A 37 12.91 26.19 -12.35
CA THR A 37 12.88 25.65 -10.97
C THR A 37 12.02 24.42 -10.90
N PHE A 38 10.86 24.41 -11.58
CA PHE A 38 9.98 23.28 -11.63
C PHE A 38 10.57 22.14 -12.45
N THR A 39 11.14 22.42 -13.62
CA THR A 39 11.85 21.43 -14.45
C THR A 39 12.83 20.60 -13.64
N ARG A 40 13.72 21.27 -12.89
CA ARG A 40 14.67 20.59 -12.02
C ARG A 40 13.99 19.77 -10.92
N LEU A 41 12.97 20.32 -10.25
CA LEU A 41 12.20 19.60 -9.23
C LEU A 41 11.59 18.32 -9.79
N ALA A 42 10.97 18.37 -10.96
CA ALA A 42 10.31 17.24 -11.59
C ALA A 42 11.31 16.13 -11.95
N LEU A 43 12.38 16.48 -12.68
CA LEU A 43 13.40 15.52 -13.09
C LEU A 43 14.10 14.85 -11.90
N GLU A 44 14.56 15.64 -10.92
CA GLU A 44 15.20 15.11 -9.72
C GLU A 44 14.26 14.19 -8.95
N THR A 45 12.99 14.59 -8.76
CA THR A 45 12.02 13.80 -7.99
C THR A 45 11.70 12.47 -8.66
N ILE A 46 11.52 12.45 -9.99
CA ILE A 46 11.26 11.20 -10.74
C ILE A 46 12.46 10.24 -10.61
N GLU A 47 13.69 10.75 -10.75
CA GLU A 47 14.89 9.90 -10.62
C GLU A 47 15.11 9.41 -9.19
N GLU A 48 14.96 10.28 -8.19
CA GLU A 48 15.12 9.92 -6.77
C GLU A 48 14.06 8.90 -6.30
N LEU A 49 12.93 8.80 -6.99
CA LEU A 49 11.84 7.87 -6.66
C LEU A 49 12.11 6.43 -7.12
N LYS A 50 12.92 6.24 -8.18
CA LYS A 50 13.18 4.91 -8.78
C LYS A 50 13.69 3.85 -7.78
N PRO A 51 14.65 4.14 -6.89
CA PRO A 51 15.08 3.17 -5.88
C PRO A 51 13.97 2.70 -4.96
N VAL A 52 12.97 3.54 -4.65
CA VAL A 52 11.83 3.19 -3.80
C VAL A 52 10.96 2.12 -4.45
N PHE A 53 10.87 2.12 -5.78
CA PHE A 53 10.18 1.09 -6.56
C PHE A 53 11.07 -0.12 -6.90
N GLY A 54 12.36 -0.06 -6.59
CA GLY A 54 13.32 -1.09 -7.01
C GLY A 54 13.39 -1.23 -8.54
N THR A 55 13.37 -0.10 -9.27
CA THR A 55 13.36 -0.06 -10.73
C THR A 55 14.34 0.96 -11.29
N ARG A 56 14.78 0.71 -12.53
CA ARG A 56 15.45 1.68 -13.40
C ARG A 56 14.55 2.16 -14.54
N GLY A 57 13.32 1.61 -14.61
CA GLY A 57 12.35 1.90 -15.64
C GLY A 57 11.70 3.29 -15.53
N THR A 58 10.63 3.46 -16.27
CA THR A 58 9.85 4.70 -16.32
C THR A 58 8.92 4.80 -15.13
N ILE A 59 8.86 5.96 -14.48
CA ILE A 59 7.87 6.29 -13.45
C ILE A 59 7.03 7.46 -13.92
N VAL A 60 5.70 7.30 -13.84
CA VAL A 60 4.71 8.34 -14.11
C VAL A 60 4.03 8.75 -12.81
N ILE A 61 3.87 10.05 -12.59
CA ILE A 61 3.24 10.65 -11.41
C ILE A 61 1.94 11.34 -11.84
N TYR A 62 0.85 11.08 -11.12
CA TYR A 62 -0.46 11.69 -11.34
C TYR A 62 -0.92 12.47 -10.11
N ALA A 63 -1.65 13.56 -10.31
CA ALA A 63 -2.45 14.19 -9.26
C ALA A 63 -3.71 13.33 -9.01
N ALA A 64 -3.57 12.28 -8.19
CA ALA A 64 -4.61 11.26 -8.00
C ALA A 64 -4.41 10.46 -6.70
N SER A 65 -5.22 9.42 -6.51
CA SER A 65 -5.02 8.37 -5.51
C SER A 65 -4.61 7.05 -6.18
N GLY A 66 -4.24 6.02 -5.39
CA GLY A 66 -3.93 4.69 -5.92
C GLY A 66 -5.02 4.11 -6.82
N THR A 67 -6.30 4.44 -6.57
CA THR A 67 -7.42 4.04 -7.45
C THR A 67 -7.27 4.60 -8.86
N GLY A 68 -6.85 5.86 -9.00
CA GLY A 68 -6.51 6.43 -10.32
C GLY A 68 -5.31 5.74 -10.95
N GLY A 69 -4.30 5.34 -10.14
CA GLY A 69 -3.18 4.54 -10.61
C GLY A 69 -3.58 3.16 -11.14
N TRP A 70 -4.59 2.50 -10.53
CA TRP A 70 -5.17 1.26 -11.06
C TRP A 70 -5.78 1.45 -12.44
N GLU A 71 -6.63 2.50 -12.57
CA GLU A 71 -7.25 2.83 -13.85
C GLU A 71 -6.20 3.13 -14.92
N ALA A 72 -5.23 3.99 -14.59
CA ALA A 72 -4.13 4.33 -15.48
C ALA A 72 -3.35 3.09 -15.97
N ALA A 73 -3.03 2.14 -15.09
CA ALA A 73 -2.35 0.90 -15.45
C ALA A 73 -3.15 0.09 -16.49
N LEU A 74 -4.45 -0.08 -16.25
CA LEU A 74 -5.33 -0.89 -17.11
C LEU A 74 -5.59 -0.22 -18.45
N VAL A 75 -5.96 1.07 -18.47
CA VAL A 75 -6.34 1.76 -19.73
C VAL A 75 -5.13 1.99 -20.65
N ASN A 76 -3.92 2.06 -20.11
CA ASN A 76 -2.74 2.19 -20.94
C ASN A 76 -2.26 0.89 -21.55
N THR A 77 -2.66 -0.27 -21.03
CA THR A 77 -2.07 -1.55 -21.44
C THR A 77 -3.07 -2.52 -22.09
N LEU A 78 -4.37 -2.28 -21.94
CA LEU A 78 -5.42 -3.22 -22.31
C LEU A 78 -6.43 -2.60 -23.28
N SER A 79 -7.24 -3.47 -23.90
CA SER A 79 -8.30 -3.13 -24.85
C SER A 79 -9.66 -3.59 -24.34
N PRO A 80 -10.78 -3.01 -24.79
CA PRO A 80 -12.11 -3.45 -24.41
C PRO A 80 -12.30 -4.97 -24.65
N GLY A 81 -12.82 -5.67 -23.62
CA GLY A 81 -13.04 -7.11 -23.63
C GLY A 81 -11.79 -7.95 -23.31
N ASP A 82 -10.61 -7.34 -23.10
CA ASP A 82 -9.45 -8.09 -22.64
C ASP A 82 -9.70 -8.74 -21.29
N ARG A 83 -9.25 -10.01 -21.14
CA ARG A 83 -9.42 -10.73 -19.88
C ARG A 83 -8.26 -10.45 -18.95
N VAL A 84 -8.60 -10.21 -17.66
CA VAL A 84 -7.64 -10.03 -16.56
C VAL A 84 -7.90 -11.05 -15.46
N LEU A 85 -6.82 -11.69 -14.97
CA LEU A 85 -6.86 -12.62 -13.85
C LEU A 85 -6.54 -11.84 -12.57
N MET A 86 -7.42 -11.90 -11.59
CA MET A 86 -7.29 -11.20 -10.30
C MET A 86 -7.56 -12.15 -9.13
N ALA A 87 -6.96 -11.89 -7.98
CA ALA A 87 -7.16 -12.71 -6.78
C ALA A 87 -7.87 -11.89 -5.69
N GLU A 88 -8.93 -12.46 -5.11
CA GLU A 88 -9.71 -11.83 -4.04
C GLU A 88 -9.06 -12.06 -2.68
N THR A 89 -8.06 -11.24 -2.32
CA THR A 89 -7.38 -11.31 -1.02
C THR A 89 -7.93 -10.31 0.02
N GLY A 90 -8.82 -9.43 -0.41
CA GLY A 90 -9.48 -8.46 0.45
C GLY A 90 -10.23 -7.37 -0.32
N GLN A 91 -10.52 -6.27 0.38
CA GLN A 91 -11.36 -5.18 -0.14
C GLN A 91 -10.71 -4.47 -1.33
N PHE A 92 -9.38 -4.23 -1.28
CA PHE A 92 -8.71 -3.47 -2.34
C PHE A 92 -8.58 -4.30 -3.62
N ALA A 93 -8.32 -5.59 -3.52
CA ALA A 93 -8.41 -6.52 -4.65
C ALA A 93 -9.83 -6.54 -5.27
N THR A 94 -10.87 -6.59 -4.44
CA THR A 94 -12.27 -6.53 -4.88
C THR A 94 -12.60 -5.19 -5.55
N LEU A 95 -12.11 -4.07 -5.02
CA LEU A 95 -12.34 -2.74 -5.63
C LEU A 95 -11.63 -2.62 -6.98
N TRP A 96 -10.42 -3.14 -7.11
CA TRP A 96 -9.69 -3.11 -8.38
C TRP A 96 -10.39 -3.97 -9.44
N SER A 97 -10.88 -5.16 -9.06
CA SER A 97 -11.65 -6.01 -9.98
C SER A 97 -12.95 -5.34 -10.45
N LYS A 98 -13.66 -4.66 -9.55
CA LYS A 98 -14.87 -3.88 -9.91
C LYS A 98 -14.54 -2.71 -10.84
N LEU A 99 -13.41 -2.02 -10.64
CA LEU A 99 -12.95 -0.97 -11.52
C LEU A 99 -12.65 -1.55 -12.93
N ALA A 100 -11.91 -2.65 -13.00
CA ALA A 100 -11.59 -3.32 -14.26
C ALA A 100 -12.87 -3.69 -15.05
N THR A 101 -13.87 -4.26 -14.38
CA THR A 101 -15.17 -4.55 -15.00
C THR A 101 -15.87 -3.30 -15.52
N ARG A 102 -15.86 -2.20 -14.74
CA ARG A 102 -16.52 -0.93 -15.13
C ARG A 102 -15.93 -0.27 -16.37
N ILE A 103 -14.64 -0.46 -16.61
CA ILE A 103 -13.97 0.09 -17.81
C ILE A 103 -14.02 -0.87 -19.01
N GLY A 104 -14.78 -1.99 -18.91
CA GLY A 104 -15.06 -2.89 -20.02
C GLY A 104 -14.09 -4.04 -20.19
N LEU A 105 -13.40 -4.45 -19.12
CA LEU A 105 -12.56 -5.65 -19.10
C LEU A 105 -13.34 -6.88 -18.59
N GLU A 106 -12.95 -8.07 -19.04
CA GLU A 106 -13.44 -9.35 -18.52
C GLU A 106 -12.58 -9.78 -17.33
N VAL A 107 -13.15 -9.77 -16.13
CA VAL A 107 -12.43 -10.16 -14.93
C VAL A 107 -12.67 -11.61 -14.59
N GLU A 108 -11.60 -12.42 -14.60
CA GLU A 108 -11.55 -13.73 -13.97
C GLU A 108 -11.04 -13.57 -12.54
N LEU A 109 -11.94 -13.66 -11.56
CA LEU A 109 -11.61 -13.48 -10.15
C LEU A 109 -11.40 -14.83 -9.47
N ILE A 110 -10.20 -15.10 -8.96
CA ILE A 110 -9.92 -16.23 -8.07
C ILE A 110 -10.54 -15.90 -6.71
N PRO A 111 -11.52 -16.68 -6.21
CA PRO A 111 -12.15 -16.39 -4.92
C PRO A 111 -11.18 -16.61 -3.77
N GLY A 112 -11.31 -15.82 -2.70
CA GLY A 112 -10.53 -15.93 -1.48
C GLY A 112 -11.38 -15.78 -0.22
N ASP A 113 -10.86 -16.29 0.89
CA ASP A 113 -11.50 -16.26 2.21
C ASP A 113 -11.20 -14.98 3.00
N TRP A 114 -10.30 -14.15 2.50
CA TRP A 114 -9.77 -12.96 3.14
C TRP A 114 -8.93 -13.23 4.40
N ARG A 115 -8.46 -14.47 4.55
CA ARG A 115 -7.62 -14.91 5.67
C ARG A 115 -6.25 -15.43 5.25
N HIS A 116 -6.11 -15.75 3.94
CA HIS A 116 -4.88 -16.23 3.34
C HIS A 116 -4.50 -15.40 2.12
N SER A 117 -3.22 -15.41 1.77
CA SER A 117 -2.71 -14.85 0.51
C SER A 117 -3.22 -15.65 -0.69
N VAL A 118 -3.07 -15.09 -1.89
CA VAL A 118 -3.33 -15.86 -3.10
C VAL A 118 -2.33 -17.02 -3.19
N ASP A 119 -2.85 -18.21 -3.52
CA ASP A 119 -2.01 -19.36 -3.85
C ASP A 119 -1.40 -19.17 -5.26
N PRO A 120 -0.06 -19.02 -5.38
CA PRO A 120 0.60 -18.86 -6.68
C PRO A 120 0.36 -20.02 -7.65
N ASP A 121 0.17 -21.25 -7.15
CA ASP A 121 -0.05 -22.41 -7.99
C ASP A 121 -1.43 -22.37 -8.66
N VAL A 122 -2.44 -21.79 -8.03
CA VAL A 122 -3.75 -21.54 -8.65
C VAL A 122 -3.60 -20.57 -9.82
N ILE A 123 -2.83 -19.50 -9.67
CA ILE A 123 -2.53 -18.57 -10.78
C ILE A 123 -1.81 -19.34 -11.91
N GLY A 124 -0.79 -20.11 -11.59
CA GLY A 124 -0.03 -20.91 -12.55
C GLY A 124 -0.92 -21.89 -13.32
N GLN A 125 -1.84 -22.58 -12.64
CA GLN A 125 -2.81 -23.50 -13.29
C GLN A 125 -3.76 -22.77 -14.24
N ARG A 126 -4.29 -21.60 -13.85
CA ARG A 126 -5.17 -20.79 -14.72
C ARG A 126 -4.44 -20.39 -16.00
N LEU A 127 -3.21 -19.90 -15.86
CA LEU A 127 -2.38 -19.49 -16.99
C LEU A 127 -1.98 -20.69 -17.89
N SER A 128 -1.59 -21.82 -17.31
CA SER A 128 -1.23 -23.03 -18.07
C SER A 128 -2.42 -23.60 -18.85
N ASN A 129 -3.65 -23.41 -18.36
CA ASN A 129 -4.88 -23.82 -19.03
C ASN A 129 -5.32 -22.83 -20.12
N ASP A 130 -4.85 -21.58 -20.09
CA ASP A 130 -5.15 -20.53 -21.09
C ASP A 130 -4.26 -20.64 -22.33
N ARG A 131 -4.42 -21.73 -23.09
CA ARG A 131 -3.63 -21.98 -24.30
C ARG A 131 -3.82 -20.92 -25.40
N ALA A 132 -4.93 -20.21 -25.38
CA ALA A 132 -5.23 -19.14 -26.34
C ALA A 132 -4.61 -17.79 -25.93
N HIS A 133 -3.96 -17.71 -24.75
CA HIS A 133 -3.44 -16.49 -24.16
C HIS A 133 -4.49 -15.37 -24.13
N ALA A 134 -5.72 -15.73 -23.74
CA ALA A 134 -6.83 -14.80 -23.61
C ALA A 134 -6.63 -13.87 -22.40
N ILE A 135 -6.00 -14.36 -21.33
CA ILE A 135 -5.63 -13.56 -20.16
C ILE A 135 -4.49 -12.60 -20.55
N LYS A 136 -4.76 -11.30 -20.52
CA LYS A 136 -3.80 -10.26 -20.91
C LYS A 136 -3.01 -9.69 -19.72
N ALA A 137 -3.57 -9.76 -18.53
CA ALA A 137 -2.87 -9.32 -17.31
C ALA A 137 -3.24 -10.18 -16.10
N VAL A 138 -2.26 -10.33 -15.19
CA VAL A 138 -2.44 -10.84 -13.83
C VAL A 138 -2.27 -9.66 -12.89
N CYS A 139 -3.28 -9.37 -12.05
CA CYS A 139 -3.28 -8.25 -11.14
C CYS A 139 -3.33 -8.75 -9.69
N VAL A 140 -2.36 -8.36 -8.87
CA VAL A 140 -2.25 -8.78 -7.46
C VAL A 140 -2.00 -7.57 -6.56
N VAL A 141 -2.69 -7.52 -5.43
CA VAL A 141 -2.40 -6.55 -4.36
C VAL A 141 -1.26 -7.11 -3.51
N HIS A 142 -0.12 -6.44 -3.45
CA HIS A 142 1.03 -6.90 -2.67
C HIS A 142 0.70 -6.94 -1.17
N ASN A 143 0.19 -5.84 -0.63
CA ASN A 143 -0.19 -5.73 0.77
C ASN A 143 -1.66 -5.33 0.88
N GLU A 144 -2.51 -6.27 1.26
CA GLU A 144 -3.95 -6.06 1.36
C GLU A 144 -4.29 -5.38 2.70
N THR A 145 -4.52 -4.07 2.65
CA THR A 145 -4.69 -3.23 3.83
C THR A 145 -5.96 -3.55 4.63
N SER A 146 -6.95 -4.19 4.01
CA SER A 146 -8.21 -4.53 4.69
C SER A 146 -8.10 -5.74 5.61
N THR A 147 -7.17 -6.64 5.32
CA THR A 147 -7.01 -7.93 6.02
C THR A 147 -5.69 -8.06 6.77
N GLY A 148 -4.68 -7.23 6.41
CA GLY A 148 -3.33 -7.38 6.94
C GLY A 148 -2.56 -8.55 6.33
N ILE A 149 -2.89 -8.91 5.09
CA ILE A 149 -2.23 -9.98 4.32
C ILE A 149 -1.22 -9.39 3.36
N THR A 150 -0.03 -9.95 3.33
CA THR A 150 0.99 -9.68 2.31
C THR A 150 1.07 -10.87 1.34
N ASN A 151 0.81 -10.63 0.06
CA ASN A 151 0.91 -11.63 -0.99
C ASN A 151 2.37 -11.79 -1.43
N ARG A 152 2.79 -13.03 -1.69
CA ARG A 152 4.16 -13.38 -2.09
C ARG A 152 4.36 -13.12 -3.59
N VAL A 153 4.62 -11.85 -3.95
CA VAL A 153 4.70 -11.37 -5.34
C VAL A 153 5.76 -12.12 -6.15
N ALA A 154 6.93 -12.40 -5.56
CA ALA A 154 7.98 -13.19 -6.21
C ALA A 154 7.51 -14.61 -6.59
N ASP A 155 6.73 -15.26 -5.72
CA ASP A 155 6.19 -16.60 -5.99
C ASP A 155 5.13 -16.58 -7.09
N VAL A 156 4.28 -15.53 -7.11
CA VAL A 156 3.33 -15.29 -8.21
C VAL A 156 4.09 -15.11 -9.52
N ARG A 157 5.17 -14.31 -9.54
CA ARG A 157 6.01 -14.16 -10.73
C ARG A 157 6.59 -15.50 -11.18
N ALA A 158 7.11 -16.30 -10.27
CA ALA A 158 7.63 -17.62 -10.58
C ALA A 158 6.55 -18.55 -11.16
N ALA A 159 5.31 -18.48 -10.69
CA ALA A 159 4.18 -19.23 -11.24
C ALA A 159 3.83 -18.79 -12.68
N ILE A 160 3.84 -17.49 -12.96
CA ILE A 160 3.64 -16.95 -14.32
C ILE A 160 4.77 -17.41 -15.24
N ASP A 161 6.03 -17.38 -14.78
CA ASP A 161 7.20 -17.84 -15.56
C ASP A 161 7.12 -19.35 -15.85
N ARG A 162 6.74 -20.18 -14.88
CA ARG A 162 6.53 -21.64 -15.09
C ARG A 162 5.44 -21.93 -16.11
N ALA A 163 4.38 -21.14 -16.13
CA ALA A 163 3.32 -21.27 -17.13
C ALA A 163 3.75 -20.79 -18.53
N ASN A 164 4.91 -20.16 -18.67
CA ASN A 164 5.40 -19.54 -19.91
C ASN A 164 4.34 -18.66 -20.57
N HIS A 165 3.61 -17.86 -19.76
CA HIS A 165 2.47 -17.09 -20.22
C HIS A 165 2.83 -15.62 -20.47
N PRO A 166 2.41 -15.00 -21.60
CA PRO A 166 2.80 -13.64 -21.97
C PRO A 166 2.08 -12.54 -21.24
N ALA A 167 1.10 -12.84 -20.36
CA ALA A 167 0.33 -11.83 -19.62
C ALA A 167 1.23 -10.81 -18.93
N LEU A 168 0.77 -9.57 -18.86
CA LEU A 168 1.39 -8.54 -18.02
C LEU A 168 1.21 -8.90 -16.56
N PHE A 169 2.20 -8.59 -15.73
CA PHE A 169 2.08 -8.72 -14.27
C PHE A 169 1.97 -7.33 -13.64
N MET A 170 0.83 -7.04 -13.06
CA MET A 170 0.53 -5.76 -12.42
C MET A 170 0.39 -5.94 -10.93
N VAL A 171 1.05 -5.07 -10.15
CA VAL A 171 1.04 -5.16 -8.69
C VAL A 171 0.60 -3.83 -8.08
N ASP A 172 -0.43 -3.91 -7.23
CA ASP A 172 -0.75 -2.82 -6.31
C ASP A 172 0.20 -2.86 -5.12
N ALA A 173 1.09 -1.90 -5.06
CA ALA A 173 2.03 -1.68 -3.97
C ALA A 173 1.66 -0.42 -3.14
N VAL A 174 0.43 0.09 -3.25
CA VAL A 174 0.01 1.33 -2.58
C VAL A 174 0.34 1.33 -1.10
N SER A 175 0.10 0.23 -0.38
CA SER A 175 0.35 0.16 1.07
C SER A 175 1.59 -0.65 1.47
N SER A 176 2.38 -1.13 0.51
CA SER A 176 3.65 -1.81 0.74
C SER A 176 4.86 -0.96 0.38
N LEU A 177 4.74 -0.11 -0.64
CA LEU A 177 5.84 0.71 -1.13
C LEU A 177 6.42 1.58 -0.02
N ALA A 178 7.75 1.67 0.05
CA ALA A 178 8.48 2.37 1.10
C ALA A 178 8.18 1.88 2.54
N SER A 179 7.67 0.66 2.70
CA SER A 179 7.38 0.05 4.00
C SER A 179 7.76 -1.43 4.07
N LEU A 180 7.58 -2.16 2.98
CA LEU A 180 8.03 -3.53 2.79
C LEU A 180 9.08 -3.57 1.68
N ASP A 181 9.93 -4.60 1.70
CA ASP A 181 10.84 -4.85 0.59
C ASP A 181 10.06 -5.00 -0.72
N PHE A 182 10.46 -4.24 -1.73
CA PHE A 182 9.79 -4.21 -3.03
C PHE A 182 10.82 -4.05 -4.14
N ARG A 183 10.81 -4.95 -5.14
CA ARG A 183 11.85 -5.10 -6.13
C ARG A 183 11.25 -5.30 -7.53
N GLN A 184 10.72 -4.22 -8.12
CA GLN A 184 9.99 -4.30 -9.38
C GLN A 184 10.78 -5.02 -10.50
N ASP A 185 12.03 -4.61 -10.74
CA ASP A 185 12.83 -5.16 -11.84
C ASP A 185 13.20 -6.63 -11.59
N GLU A 186 13.59 -6.95 -10.34
CA GLU A 186 13.96 -8.33 -9.96
C GLU A 186 12.76 -9.28 -10.05
N TRP A 187 11.59 -8.83 -9.60
CA TRP A 187 10.36 -9.62 -9.68
C TRP A 187 9.65 -9.48 -11.04
N LYS A 188 10.28 -8.84 -12.02
CA LYS A 188 9.74 -8.64 -13.37
C LYS A 188 8.28 -8.19 -13.37
N ILE A 189 7.95 -7.22 -12.53
CA ILE A 189 6.62 -6.62 -12.49
C ILE A 189 6.52 -5.66 -13.66
N ASP A 190 5.45 -5.77 -14.45
CA ASP A 190 5.25 -4.94 -15.65
C ASP A 190 4.68 -3.57 -15.29
N VAL A 191 3.76 -3.49 -14.32
CA VAL A 191 3.25 -2.22 -13.81
C VAL A 191 3.10 -2.29 -12.30
N THR A 192 3.75 -1.36 -11.59
CA THR A 192 3.53 -1.15 -10.16
C THR A 192 2.65 0.07 -9.95
N VAL A 193 1.63 -0.08 -9.12
CA VAL A 193 0.77 1.04 -8.69
C VAL A 193 1.17 1.47 -7.27
N GLY A 194 1.45 2.76 -7.09
CA GLY A 194 1.78 3.38 -5.81
C GLY A 194 0.84 4.53 -5.44
N GLY A 195 0.92 4.97 -4.19
CA GLY A 195 0.16 6.12 -3.69
C GLY A 195 0.94 6.91 -2.64
N SER A 196 0.71 8.22 -2.54
CA SER A 196 1.49 9.13 -1.71
C SER A 196 1.26 8.99 -0.21
N GLN A 197 0.03 8.66 0.22
CA GLN A 197 -0.45 8.76 1.61
C GLN A 197 -0.15 7.53 2.48
N LYS A 198 0.80 6.71 2.10
CA LYS A 198 1.20 5.46 2.78
C LYS A 198 2.66 5.54 3.20
N GLY A 199 3.49 4.59 2.81
CA GLY A 199 4.92 4.59 3.16
C GLY A 199 5.70 5.81 2.67
N LEU A 200 5.21 6.51 1.65
CA LEU A 200 5.79 7.78 1.19
C LEU A 200 5.46 8.99 2.09
N MET A 201 4.67 8.83 3.14
CA MET A 201 4.47 9.81 4.22
C MET A 201 3.97 11.20 3.78
N LEU A 202 3.24 11.28 2.64
CA LEU A 202 2.61 12.51 2.19
C LEU A 202 1.11 12.54 2.51
N PRO A 203 0.45 13.69 2.36
CA PRO A 203 -1.00 13.72 2.21
C PRO A 203 -1.47 12.91 1.00
N PRO A 204 -2.75 12.47 0.97
CA PRO A 204 -3.37 11.97 -0.26
C PRO A 204 -3.27 13.01 -1.38
N GLY A 205 -3.00 12.58 -2.61
CA GLY A 205 -3.00 13.51 -3.76
C GLY A 205 -2.06 13.13 -4.91
N LEU A 206 -1.15 12.14 -4.71
CA LEU A 206 -0.34 11.60 -5.80
C LEU A 206 -0.54 10.09 -5.94
N ALA A 207 -0.59 9.64 -7.18
CA ALA A 207 -0.50 8.24 -7.57
C ALA A 207 0.67 8.03 -8.53
N PHE A 208 1.14 6.79 -8.62
CA PHE A 208 2.31 6.43 -9.40
C PHE A 208 2.05 5.17 -10.21
N ASN A 209 2.58 5.14 -11.45
CA ASN A 209 2.86 3.90 -12.15
C ASN A 209 4.36 3.81 -12.44
N ALA A 210 4.99 2.74 -11.98
CA ALA A 210 6.31 2.36 -12.45
C ALA A 210 6.13 1.27 -13.51
N ILE A 211 6.76 1.42 -14.68
CA ILE A 211 6.36 0.79 -15.93
C ILE A 211 7.56 0.08 -16.54
N SER A 212 7.42 -1.21 -16.89
CA SER A 212 8.42 -1.98 -17.62
C SER A 212 8.39 -1.68 -19.12
N ASP A 213 9.47 -2.02 -19.83
CA ASP A 213 9.51 -1.93 -21.30
C ASP A 213 8.42 -2.79 -21.96
N LYS A 214 8.08 -3.96 -21.37
CA LYS A 214 6.99 -4.81 -21.84
C LYS A 214 5.64 -4.11 -21.73
N ALA A 215 5.37 -3.41 -20.63
CA ALA A 215 4.14 -2.63 -20.47
C ALA A 215 4.11 -1.40 -21.40
N LEU A 216 5.26 -0.74 -21.61
CA LEU A 216 5.37 0.33 -22.61
C LEU A 216 5.10 -0.17 -24.03
N ALA A 217 5.56 -1.36 -24.37
CA ALA A 217 5.25 -1.98 -25.68
C ALA A 217 3.75 -2.28 -25.79
N ALA A 218 3.11 -2.81 -24.74
CA ALA A 218 1.67 -3.07 -24.71
C ALA A 218 0.85 -1.79 -24.86
N SER A 219 1.32 -0.66 -24.30
CA SER A 219 0.61 0.62 -24.39
C SER A 219 0.42 1.13 -25.82
N LYS A 220 1.29 0.74 -26.75
CA LYS A 220 1.20 1.14 -28.15
C LYS A 220 0.01 0.52 -28.89
N THR A 221 -0.53 -0.58 -28.39
CA THR A 221 -1.63 -1.32 -29.01
C THR A 221 -2.91 -1.31 -28.18
N SER A 222 -2.88 -0.75 -26.98
CA SER A 222 -4.05 -0.63 -26.11
C SER A 222 -5.12 0.28 -26.71
N ARG A 223 -6.40 -0.10 -26.56
CA ARG A 223 -7.54 0.60 -27.16
C ARG A 223 -8.59 1.09 -26.15
N LEU A 224 -8.39 0.84 -24.86
CA LEU A 224 -9.25 1.48 -23.86
C LEU A 224 -9.11 3.01 -23.94
N PRO A 225 -10.22 3.77 -23.92
CA PRO A 225 -10.17 5.22 -24.02
C PRO A 225 -9.41 5.79 -22.82
N LYS A 226 -8.49 6.72 -23.11
CA LYS A 226 -7.69 7.42 -22.11
C LYS A 226 -7.34 8.81 -22.60
N ALA A 227 -7.32 9.77 -21.69
CA ALA A 227 -6.85 11.13 -21.94
C ALA A 227 -5.94 11.56 -20.78
N TYR A 228 -6.53 11.85 -19.62
CA TYR A 228 -5.75 12.26 -18.44
C TYR A 228 -4.67 11.25 -18.03
N TRP A 229 -4.92 9.94 -18.23
CA TRP A 229 -4.02 8.85 -17.88
C TRP A 229 -3.01 8.47 -18.98
N ALA A 230 -3.02 9.12 -20.14
CA ALA A 230 -2.20 8.73 -21.29
C ALA A 230 -0.70 8.78 -20.97
N TRP A 231 -0.05 7.61 -20.93
CA TRP A 231 1.39 7.52 -20.64
C TRP A 231 2.25 8.24 -21.68
N ASP A 232 1.88 8.14 -22.96
CA ASP A 232 2.66 8.75 -24.04
C ASP A 232 2.79 10.28 -23.84
N ASP A 233 1.68 10.95 -23.52
CA ASP A 233 1.69 12.40 -23.28
C ASP A 233 2.49 12.78 -22.04
N ILE A 234 2.34 12.00 -20.95
CA ILE A 234 3.01 12.26 -19.68
C ILE A 234 4.51 12.01 -19.81
N ILE A 235 4.91 10.88 -20.42
CA ILE A 235 6.32 10.51 -20.61
C ILE A 235 7.01 11.53 -21.51
N ALA A 236 6.35 11.96 -22.61
CA ALA A 236 6.89 12.97 -23.50
C ALA A 236 7.11 14.30 -22.76
N ALA A 237 6.14 14.77 -21.97
CA ALA A 237 6.29 15.98 -21.18
C ALA A 237 7.35 15.85 -20.08
N ASN A 238 7.40 14.69 -19.39
CA ASN A 238 8.37 14.44 -18.32
C ASN A 238 9.83 14.41 -18.82
N ALA A 239 10.08 14.04 -20.09
CA ALA A 239 11.41 14.07 -20.69
C ALA A 239 12.04 15.47 -20.63
N ASP A 240 11.20 16.51 -20.75
CA ASP A 240 11.59 17.92 -20.66
C ASP A 240 11.38 18.51 -19.24
N GLY A 241 10.99 17.69 -18.26
CA GLY A 241 10.71 18.10 -16.89
C GLY A 241 9.38 18.80 -16.69
N PHE A 242 8.41 18.56 -17.59
CA PHE A 242 7.06 19.14 -17.53
C PHE A 242 6.01 18.05 -17.34
N PHE A 243 4.74 18.50 -17.21
CA PHE A 243 3.56 17.65 -17.18
C PHE A 243 2.56 18.15 -18.23
N PRO A 244 1.75 17.28 -18.87
CA PRO A 244 0.79 17.70 -19.88
C PRO A 244 -0.38 18.49 -19.28
N TYR A 245 -0.57 18.44 -17.98
CA TYR A 245 -1.56 19.18 -17.18
C TYR A 245 -0.86 19.85 -15.99
N THR A 246 -1.57 20.77 -15.29
CA THR A 246 -1.01 21.45 -14.12
C THR A 246 -0.73 20.46 -12.99
N PRO A 247 0.52 20.25 -12.59
CA PRO A 247 0.87 19.30 -11.55
C PRO A 247 0.65 19.87 -10.14
N ALA A 248 0.58 18.99 -9.16
CA ALA A 248 0.52 19.34 -7.74
C ALA A 248 1.91 19.77 -7.23
N THR A 249 2.37 20.99 -7.58
CA THR A 249 3.74 21.47 -7.35
C THR A 249 4.21 21.32 -5.90
N ASN A 250 3.38 21.74 -4.92
CA ASN A 250 3.75 21.67 -3.51
C ASN A 250 3.86 20.22 -3.02
N MET A 251 3.03 19.31 -3.55
CA MET A 251 3.14 17.88 -3.27
C MET A 251 4.45 17.26 -3.79
N LEU A 252 4.98 17.74 -4.94
CA LEU A 252 6.26 17.27 -5.46
C LEU A 252 7.44 17.70 -4.57
N TYR A 253 7.39 18.89 -3.96
CA TYR A 253 8.37 19.28 -2.95
C TYR A 253 8.32 18.36 -1.73
N GLY A 254 7.11 18.03 -1.25
CA GLY A 254 6.92 17.07 -0.17
C GLY A 254 7.41 15.68 -0.53
N LEU A 255 7.13 15.21 -1.76
CA LEU A 255 7.57 13.91 -2.25
C LEU A 255 9.09 13.80 -2.27
N ARG A 256 9.78 14.81 -2.80
CA ARG A 256 11.24 14.84 -2.81
C ARG A 256 11.80 14.78 -1.39
N GLU A 257 11.21 15.52 -0.46
CA GLU A 257 11.66 15.50 0.94
C GLU A 257 11.40 14.13 1.61
N ALA A 258 10.24 13.53 1.37
CA ALA A 258 9.93 12.19 1.87
C ALA A 258 10.91 11.13 1.34
N VAL A 259 11.23 11.17 0.05
CA VAL A 259 12.22 10.26 -0.56
C VAL A 259 13.62 10.47 0.04
N ARG A 260 14.01 11.71 0.32
CA ARG A 260 15.26 12.01 1.01
C ARG A 260 15.30 11.43 2.42
N MET A 261 14.23 11.57 3.18
CA MET A 261 14.11 10.95 4.52
C MET A 261 14.27 9.43 4.45
N LEU A 262 13.61 8.78 3.48
CA LEU A 262 13.74 7.33 3.27
C LEU A 262 15.19 6.93 2.89
N LYS A 263 15.86 7.76 2.10
CA LYS A 263 17.26 7.54 1.74
C LYS A 263 18.22 7.75 2.93
N GLU A 264 17.95 8.74 3.77
CA GLU A 264 18.73 9.00 5.00
C GLU A 264 18.62 7.84 6.00
N GLU A 265 17.43 7.28 6.20
CA GLU A 265 17.21 6.09 7.03
C GLU A 265 17.79 4.84 6.37
N GLY A 266 17.73 4.76 5.03
CA GLY A 266 18.06 3.58 4.23
C GLY A 266 16.89 2.60 4.15
N LEU A 267 16.47 2.22 2.94
CA LEU A 267 15.30 1.36 2.74
C LEU A 267 15.34 0.04 3.53
N PRO A 268 16.48 -0.68 3.65
CA PRO A 268 16.55 -1.86 4.49
C PRO A 268 16.20 -1.58 5.96
N ASN A 269 16.62 -0.45 6.51
CA ASN A 269 16.30 -0.05 7.89
C ASN A 269 14.82 0.33 8.01
N VAL A 270 14.26 0.99 6.99
CA VAL A 270 12.81 1.29 6.91
C VAL A 270 12.00 -0.01 6.97
N PHE A 271 12.38 -1.03 6.19
CA PHE A 271 11.70 -2.33 6.17
C PHE A 271 11.84 -3.06 7.51
N ALA A 272 13.02 -3.08 8.09
CA ALA A 272 13.29 -3.69 9.40
C ALA A 272 12.47 -3.01 10.52
N ARG A 273 12.36 -1.67 10.51
CA ARG A 273 11.53 -0.92 11.46
C ARG A 273 10.05 -1.29 11.33
N HIS A 274 9.52 -1.38 10.11
CA HIS A 274 8.14 -1.79 9.88
C HIS A 274 7.88 -3.24 10.33
N ALA A 275 8.79 -4.16 10.03
CA ALA A 275 8.69 -5.56 10.48
C ALA A 275 8.66 -5.65 12.01
N ARG A 276 9.54 -4.90 12.69
CA ARG A 276 9.61 -4.83 14.14
C ARG A 276 8.33 -4.25 14.75
N HIS A 277 7.79 -3.18 14.20
CA HIS A 277 6.52 -2.59 14.67
C HIS A 277 5.33 -3.53 14.43
N GLY A 278 5.30 -4.20 13.28
CA GLY A 278 4.29 -5.21 12.98
C GLY A 278 4.32 -6.36 14.00
N GLU A 279 5.51 -6.91 14.31
CA GLU A 279 5.62 -7.98 15.28
C GLU A 279 5.27 -7.54 16.70
N ALA A 280 5.69 -6.33 17.13
CA ALA A 280 5.29 -5.80 18.43
C ALA A 280 3.76 -5.67 18.55
N THR A 281 3.08 -5.20 17.49
CA THR A 281 1.62 -5.10 17.45
C THR A 281 0.95 -6.47 17.53
N ARG A 282 1.48 -7.47 16.83
CA ARG A 282 0.97 -8.85 16.90
C ARG A 282 1.20 -9.51 18.27
N ARG A 283 2.29 -9.17 18.96
CA ARG A 283 2.51 -9.59 20.35
C ARG A 283 1.48 -9.00 21.29
N ALA A 284 1.14 -7.72 21.11
CA ALA A 284 0.05 -7.10 21.84
C ALA A 284 -1.29 -7.80 21.57
N ALA A 285 -1.60 -8.07 20.31
CA ALA A 285 -2.82 -8.76 19.92
C ALA A 285 -2.95 -10.14 20.60
N ARG A 286 -1.85 -10.93 20.59
CA ARG A 286 -1.82 -12.22 21.29
C ARG A 286 -2.03 -12.07 22.80
N GLY A 287 -1.39 -11.06 23.42
CA GLY A 287 -1.56 -10.77 24.85
C GLY A 287 -2.99 -10.34 25.20
N TRP A 288 -3.68 -9.61 24.34
CA TRP A 288 -5.10 -9.29 24.48
C TRP A 288 -6.03 -10.48 24.25
N GLY A 289 -5.55 -11.56 23.62
CA GLY A 289 -6.38 -12.68 23.20
C GLY A 289 -7.21 -12.38 21.95
N LEU A 290 -6.83 -11.38 21.15
CA LEU A 290 -7.50 -11.02 19.91
C LEU A 290 -6.89 -11.78 18.72
N GLU A 291 -7.75 -12.26 17.83
CA GLU A 291 -7.36 -13.04 16.67
C GLU A 291 -7.00 -12.12 15.49
N ASN A 292 -5.86 -12.38 14.81
CA ASN A 292 -5.55 -11.74 13.54
C ASN A 292 -6.53 -12.18 12.45
N VAL A 293 -6.88 -11.26 11.55
CA VAL A 293 -7.64 -11.61 10.34
C VAL A 293 -6.81 -12.52 9.44
N ALA A 294 -5.55 -12.19 9.15
CA ALA A 294 -4.61 -13.08 8.48
C ALA A 294 -4.22 -14.25 9.38
N LEU A 295 -4.14 -15.47 8.85
CA LEU A 295 -3.87 -16.69 9.63
C LEU A 295 -2.41 -17.13 9.57
N ASP A 296 -1.79 -17.09 8.39
CA ASP A 296 -0.41 -17.57 8.22
C ASP A 296 0.59 -16.47 8.64
N PRO A 297 1.47 -16.74 9.63
CA PRO A 297 2.49 -15.78 10.04
C PRO A 297 3.42 -15.30 8.91
N ARG A 298 3.63 -16.13 7.88
CA ARG A 298 4.45 -15.80 6.70
C ARG A 298 3.80 -14.76 5.79
N GLU A 299 2.50 -14.54 5.97
CA GLU A 299 1.67 -13.63 5.16
C GLU A 299 1.28 -12.37 5.94
N TYR A 300 1.74 -12.22 7.20
CA TYR A 300 1.41 -11.05 8.00
C TYR A 300 1.98 -9.77 7.40
N SER A 301 1.12 -8.77 7.29
CA SER A 301 1.54 -7.42 6.90
C SER A 301 2.42 -6.77 7.97
N ASN A 302 3.45 -6.06 7.53
CA ASN A 302 4.28 -5.23 8.40
C ASN A 302 3.83 -3.75 8.41
N THR A 303 2.68 -3.42 7.79
CA THR A 303 2.15 -2.05 7.75
C THR A 303 0.82 -1.89 8.48
N VAL A 304 0.11 -2.99 8.68
CA VAL A 304 -1.20 -3.02 9.32
C VAL A 304 -1.42 -4.36 10.02
N THR A 305 -2.04 -4.33 11.19
CA THR A 305 -2.56 -5.49 11.89
C THR A 305 -4.07 -5.37 11.97
N ALA A 306 -4.80 -6.28 11.34
CA ALA A 306 -6.26 -6.36 11.40
C ALA A 306 -6.67 -7.43 12.42
N LEU A 307 -7.54 -7.07 13.37
CA LEU A 307 -7.90 -7.89 14.51
C LEU A 307 -9.40 -8.09 14.57
N PHE A 308 -9.87 -9.32 14.73
CA PHE A 308 -11.23 -9.59 15.11
C PHE A 308 -11.47 -9.23 16.58
N VAL A 309 -12.66 -8.72 16.86
CA VAL A 309 -13.16 -8.59 18.24
C VAL A 309 -13.95 -9.84 18.61
N PRO A 310 -14.15 -10.12 19.92
CA PRO A 310 -15.01 -11.22 20.35
C PRO A 310 -16.42 -11.13 19.77
N GLU A 311 -17.11 -12.27 19.63
CA GLU A 311 -18.48 -12.32 19.15
C GLU A 311 -19.40 -11.46 20.05
N GLY A 312 -20.29 -10.70 19.41
CA GLY A 312 -21.19 -9.78 20.10
C GLY A 312 -20.60 -8.40 20.44
N VAL A 313 -19.30 -8.19 20.22
CA VAL A 313 -18.66 -6.88 20.39
C VAL A 313 -18.74 -6.07 19.10
N ASP A 314 -19.09 -4.78 19.20
CA ASP A 314 -19.04 -3.83 18.10
C ASP A 314 -17.64 -3.16 18.02
N PRO A 315 -16.81 -3.45 17.00
CA PRO A 315 -15.51 -2.83 16.86
C PRO A 315 -15.59 -1.32 16.53
N ASP A 316 -16.70 -0.86 15.97
CA ASP A 316 -16.87 0.56 15.63
C ASP A 316 -17.20 1.37 16.90
N ALA A 317 -17.95 0.81 17.84
CA ALA A 317 -18.16 1.39 19.17
C ALA A 317 -16.83 1.49 19.98
N LEU A 318 -16.00 0.43 19.94
CA LEU A 318 -14.67 0.44 20.56
C LEU A 318 -13.79 1.55 19.94
N ARG A 319 -13.76 1.68 18.62
CA ARG A 319 -12.98 2.72 17.91
C ARG A 319 -13.49 4.13 18.25
N ALA A 320 -14.81 4.31 18.35
CA ALA A 320 -15.42 5.59 18.75
C ALA A 320 -15.00 5.98 20.17
N THR A 321 -15.03 5.04 21.12
CA THR A 321 -14.54 5.24 22.49
C THR A 321 -13.08 5.67 22.54
N ILE A 322 -12.22 4.97 21.79
CA ILE A 322 -10.79 5.29 21.70
C ILE A 322 -10.56 6.69 21.10
N LEU A 323 -11.30 7.04 20.05
CA LEU A 323 -11.21 8.37 19.44
C LEU A 323 -11.65 9.46 20.41
N GLU A 324 -12.76 9.27 21.06
CA GLU A 324 -13.33 10.26 22.00
C GLU A 324 -12.43 10.46 23.21
N ARG A 325 -11.92 9.38 23.79
CA ARG A 325 -11.15 9.42 25.05
C ARG A 325 -9.69 9.80 24.87
N PHE A 326 -9.07 9.38 23.76
CA PHE A 326 -7.61 9.47 23.58
C PHE A 326 -7.21 10.23 22.32
N ASN A 327 -8.16 10.79 21.56
CA ASN A 327 -7.87 11.45 20.28
C ASN A 327 -7.04 10.54 19.34
N MET A 328 -7.37 9.23 19.30
CA MET A 328 -6.68 8.25 18.49
C MET A 328 -7.63 7.59 17.50
N SER A 329 -7.32 7.69 16.20
CA SER A 329 -8.06 7.04 15.13
C SER A 329 -7.48 5.67 14.79
N LEU A 330 -8.32 4.64 14.77
CA LEU A 330 -8.01 3.29 14.30
C LEU A 330 -8.78 2.97 13.01
N GLY A 331 -8.27 2.05 12.20
CA GLY A 331 -8.90 1.63 10.95
C GLY A 331 -10.21 0.83 11.20
N VAL A 332 -11.25 1.11 10.40
CA VAL A 332 -12.50 0.35 10.38
C VAL A 332 -12.32 -0.98 9.65
N GLY A 333 -13.04 -2.03 10.03
CA GLY A 333 -13.16 -3.24 9.23
C GLY A 333 -13.83 -2.94 7.89
N LEU A 334 -13.36 -3.55 6.79
CA LEU A 334 -13.87 -3.32 5.44
C LEU A 334 -14.45 -4.59 4.83
N GLY A 335 -15.43 -4.44 3.93
CA GLY A 335 -16.02 -5.55 3.17
C GLY A 335 -16.46 -6.73 4.06
N LYS A 336 -15.92 -7.92 3.83
CA LYS A 336 -16.28 -9.16 4.56
C LYS A 336 -15.93 -9.11 6.07
N VAL A 337 -15.03 -8.23 6.51
CA VAL A 337 -14.66 -8.08 7.93
C VAL A 337 -15.27 -6.83 8.60
N LYS A 338 -16.16 -6.11 7.89
CA LYS A 338 -16.89 -4.97 8.44
C LYS A 338 -17.77 -5.40 9.62
N GLY A 339 -17.77 -4.61 10.70
CA GLY A 339 -18.52 -4.90 11.92
C GLY A 339 -18.00 -6.08 12.74
N ARG A 340 -16.83 -6.64 12.37
CA ARG A 340 -16.22 -7.78 13.07
C ARG A 340 -14.77 -7.53 13.45
N ALA A 341 -14.10 -6.58 12.78
CA ALA A 341 -12.69 -6.30 12.97
C ALA A 341 -12.39 -4.80 13.01
N PHE A 342 -11.30 -4.44 13.66
CA PHE A 342 -10.66 -3.13 13.54
C PHE A 342 -9.20 -3.31 13.08
N ARG A 343 -8.55 -2.20 12.68
CA ARG A 343 -7.18 -2.25 12.16
C ARG A 343 -6.30 -1.23 12.85
N ILE A 344 -5.09 -1.66 13.19
CA ILE A 344 -4.02 -0.81 13.71
C ILE A 344 -3.02 -0.60 12.57
N GLY A 345 -2.86 0.65 12.11
CA GLY A 345 -1.82 1.02 11.16
C GLY A 345 -0.50 1.27 11.90
N HIS A 346 0.60 0.79 11.34
CA HIS A 346 1.95 1.02 11.87
C HIS A 346 2.96 1.24 10.74
N LEU A 347 2.61 2.16 9.82
CA LEU A 347 3.41 2.47 8.62
C LEU A 347 3.73 3.96 8.51
N GLY A 348 4.72 4.28 7.69
CA GLY A 348 5.19 5.64 7.44
C GLY A 348 6.19 6.12 8.48
N SER A 349 6.16 7.40 8.83
CA SER A 349 7.00 7.98 9.89
C SER A 349 6.46 7.62 11.27
N PHE A 350 6.91 6.50 11.79
CA PHE A 350 6.38 5.88 13.00
C PHE A 350 7.50 5.31 13.85
N ASN A 351 7.55 5.62 15.14
CA ASN A 351 8.60 5.17 16.05
C ASN A 351 8.04 4.33 17.20
N ASP A 352 8.93 3.76 18.01
CA ASP A 352 8.58 2.87 19.11
C ASP A 352 7.65 3.50 20.15
N LEU A 353 7.86 4.78 20.47
CA LEU A 353 7.03 5.47 21.46
C LEU A 353 5.62 5.77 20.92
N MET A 354 5.51 6.08 19.61
CA MET A 354 4.21 6.21 18.96
C MET A 354 3.46 4.87 18.98
N LEU A 355 4.16 3.75 18.73
CA LEU A 355 3.57 2.43 18.82
C LEU A 355 3.17 2.09 20.27
N ALA A 356 4.04 2.32 21.24
CA ALA A 356 3.75 2.09 22.67
C ALA A 356 2.49 2.85 23.11
N GLY A 357 2.38 4.13 22.76
CA GLY A 357 1.18 4.95 23.02
C GLY A 357 -0.05 4.40 22.33
N THR A 358 0.08 3.95 21.09
CA THR A 358 -1.01 3.32 20.33
C THR A 358 -1.53 2.05 21.02
N LEU A 359 -0.61 1.14 21.39
CA LEU A 359 -0.99 -0.12 22.05
C LEU A 359 -1.60 0.11 23.43
N ALA A 360 -1.04 1.05 24.21
CA ALA A 360 -1.63 1.46 25.49
C ALA A 360 -3.05 2.03 25.31
N GLY A 361 -3.25 2.89 24.29
CA GLY A 361 -4.56 3.46 23.98
C GLY A 361 -5.59 2.41 23.56
N VAL A 362 -5.15 1.37 22.81
CA VAL A 362 -6.03 0.24 22.46
C VAL A 362 -6.42 -0.55 23.73
N GLN A 363 -5.45 -0.90 24.58
CA GLN A 363 -5.71 -1.65 25.82
C GLN A 363 -6.64 -0.89 26.77
N MET A 364 -6.39 0.40 27.00
CA MET A 364 -7.30 1.25 27.77
C MET A 364 -8.71 1.33 27.16
N GLY A 365 -8.81 1.30 25.82
CA GLY A 365 -10.09 1.26 25.13
C GLY A 365 -10.84 -0.05 25.36
N LEU A 366 -10.14 -1.18 25.36
CA LEU A 366 -10.72 -2.50 25.69
C LEU A 366 -11.24 -2.52 27.13
N ASP A 367 -10.47 -1.96 28.10
CA ASP A 367 -10.90 -1.81 29.51
C ASP A 367 -12.18 -0.99 29.62
N ILE A 368 -12.22 0.21 29.03
CA ILE A 368 -13.37 1.12 29.09
C ILE A 368 -14.61 0.50 28.46
N ALA A 369 -14.43 -0.24 27.36
CA ALA A 369 -15.53 -0.94 26.68
C ALA A 369 -15.97 -2.23 27.39
N GLY A 370 -15.29 -2.63 28.48
CA GLY A 370 -15.58 -3.87 29.19
C GLY A 370 -15.34 -5.14 28.37
N ILE A 371 -14.45 -5.08 27.38
CA ILE A 371 -14.11 -6.21 26.52
C ILE A 371 -13.07 -7.07 27.26
N PRO A 372 -13.35 -8.37 27.54
CA PRO A 372 -12.40 -9.24 28.20
C PRO A 372 -11.08 -9.35 27.40
N HIS A 373 -9.97 -9.11 28.05
CA HIS A 373 -8.64 -9.20 27.42
C HIS A 373 -7.54 -9.42 28.49
N GLY A 374 -6.37 -9.89 28.03
CA GLY A 374 -5.15 -9.96 28.85
C GLY A 374 -4.26 -8.72 28.66
N ASP A 375 -3.05 -8.81 29.20
CA ASP A 375 -2.01 -7.77 29.00
C ASP A 375 -1.30 -7.98 27.65
N GLY A 376 -1.53 -7.08 26.72
CA GLY A 376 -0.84 -7.05 25.44
C GLY A 376 0.30 -6.02 25.39
N VAL A 377 0.26 -5.00 26.23
CA VAL A 377 1.25 -3.91 26.19
C VAL A 377 2.60 -4.39 26.68
N SER A 378 2.69 -5.06 27.81
CA SER A 378 3.97 -5.52 28.38
C SER A 378 4.78 -6.43 27.46
N PRO A 379 4.20 -7.47 26.79
CA PRO A 379 4.95 -8.29 25.82
C PRO A 379 5.46 -7.51 24.61
N ALA A 380 4.69 -6.54 24.14
CA ALA A 380 5.11 -5.67 23.03
C ALA A 380 6.27 -4.76 23.43
N LEU A 381 6.20 -4.12 24.61
CA LEU A 381 7.27 -3.26 25.13
C LEU A 381 8.55 -4.05 25.42
N ALA A 382 8.43 -5.25 26.00
CA ALA A 382 9.56 -6.13 26.23
C ALA A 382 10.28 -6.50 24.91
N TYR A 383 9.53 -6.73 23.84
CA TYR A 383 10.10 -6.97 22.51
C TYR A 383 10.78 -5.70 21.95
N LEU A 384 10.13 -4.53 22.01
CA LEU A 384 10.72 -3.28 21.54
C LEU A 384 11.99 -2.87 22.30
N ALA A 385 12.08 -3.19 23.60
CA ALA A 385 13.26 -2.88 24.41
C ALA A 385 14.47 -3.78 24.09
N ASN A 386 14.28 -4.97 23.49
CA ASN A 386 15.34 -5.95 23.26
C ASN A 386 15.32 -6.51 21.83
N PRO A 387 15.53 -5.69 20.81
CA PRO A 387 15.41 -6.12 19.42
C PRO A 387 16.51 -7.09 18.95
N ALA A 388 17.64 -7.15 19.65
CA ALA A 388 18.84 -7.87 19.20
C ALA A 388 18.79 -9.41 19.35
N ARG A 389 17.81 -9.97 20.07
CA ARG A 389 17.73 -11.44 20.28
C ARG A 389 17.09 -12.23 19.14
N GLU A 390 16.37 -11.59 18.23
CA GLU A 390 15.59 -12.27 17.19
C GLU A 390 16.03 -11.98 15.75
N LEU A 391 16.86 -10.96 15.50
CA LEU A 391 17.48 -10.76 14.17
C LEU A 391 18.55 -11.82 13.84
N ALA A 392 18.94 -12.66 14.81
CA ALA A 392 19.86 -13.78 14.64
C ALA A 392 19.15 -15.12 14.33
N ALA A 393 17.82 -15.13 14.19
CA ALA A 393 17.00 -16.34 14.02
C ALA A 393 16.15 -16.38 12.73
N VAL A 394 16.43 -15.48 11.76
CA VAL A 394 15.77 -15.48 10.43
C VAL A 394 16.80 -15.65 9.32
#